data_57a59096a2008782353773f9f2cc7213
#
_entry.id   57a59096a2008782353773f9f2cc7213
#
_cell.length_a   1.000
_cell.length_b   1.000
_cell.length_c   1.000
_cell.angle_alpha   90.00
_cell.angle_beta   90.00
_cell.angle_gamma   90.00
#
_symmetry.space_group_name_H-M   'P 1'
#
loop_
_entity.id
_entity.type
_entity.pdbx_description
1 polymer ?
#
loop_
_entity_poly.entity_id
_entity_poly.type
_entity_poly.pdbx_seq_one_letter_code
_entity_poly.pdbx_strand_id
1 'polypeptide(L)'
;LLDSLGGRAAVAAAIHARLLALRGALEASEFFATHEVVGSSLLFVYDEDDGGPPPSCWMIDFAKTMQVDAAAVPPPGLTHRAKWELGNHEDGYLSGLDSLIDVWGALKLQLEMESK
;
A
#
# COMPACT_ATOMS: atom_id res chain seq x y z
N LEU A 1 2.08 22.46 -10.98
CA LEU A 1 2.34 21.53 -12.06
C LEU A 1 3.35 20.47 -11.67
N LEU A 2 3.25 19.29 -12.26
CA LEU A 2 4.14 18.16 -11.93
C LEU A 2 5.56 18.33 -12.45
N ASP A 3 5.79 19.21 -13.39
CA ASP A 3 7.12 19.48 -13.91
C ASP A 3 7.97 20.35 -12.98
N SER A 4 7.37 20.96 -11.94
CA SER A 4 8.13 21.66 -10.91
C SER A 4 8.56 20.68 -9.81
N LEU A 5 9.69 20.94 -9.17
CA LEU A 5 10.15 20.13 -8.03
C LEU A 5 9.16 20.20 -6.86
N GLY A 6 8.60 21.40 -6.59
CA GLY A 6 7.60 21.56 -5.53
C GLY A 6 6.32 20.79 -5.82
N GLY A 7 5.86 20.76 -7.08
CA GLY A 7 4.70 19.98 -7.50
C GLY A 7 4.93 18.47 -7.36
N ARG A 8 6.09 18.00 -7.76
CA ARG A 8 6.47 16.59 -7.61
C ARG A 8 6.58 16.18 -6.14
N ALA A 9 7.15 17.03 -5.30
CA ALA A 9 7.25 16.78 -3.88
C ALA A 9 5.86 16.66 -3.24
N ALA A 10 4.92 17.52 -3.64
CA ALA A 10 3.54 17.46 -3.14
C ALA A 10 2.83 16.16 -3.54
N VAL A 11 3.04 15.69 -4.79
CA VAL A 11 2.48 14.40 -5.25
C VAL A 11 3.08 13.26 -4.44
N ALA A 12 4.40 13.23 -4.28
CA ALA A 12 5.08 12.17 -3.51
C ALA A 12 4.60 12.14 -2.06
N ALA A 13 4.42 13.32 -1.44
CA ALA A 13 3.91 13.41 -0.07
C ALA A 13 2.49 12.86 0.03
N ALA A 14 1.61 13.19 -0.91
CA ALA A 14 0.23 12.71 -0.92
C ALA A 14 0.16 11.20 -1.11
N ILE A 15 0.94 10.64 -2.04
CA ILE A 15 0.99 9.19 -2.26
C ILE A 15 1.55 8.48 -1.03
N HIS A 16 2.63 8.98 -0.44
CA HIS A 16 3.22 8.40 0.76
C HIS A 16 2.21 8.38 1.91
N ALA A 17 1.50 9.49 2.15
CA ALA A 17 0.47 9.57 3.19
C ALA A 17 -0.67 8.58 2.93
N ARG A 18 -1.08 8.42 1.67
CA ARG A 18 -2.13 7.47 1.30
C ARG A 18 -1.69 6.02 1.55
N LEU A 19 -0.45 5.68 1.23
CA LEU A 19 0.10 4.34 1.48
C LEU A 19 0.16 4.04 2.99
N LEU A 20 0.55 5.02 3.80
CA LEU A 20 0.53 4.87 5.26
C LEU A 20 -0.89 4.64 5.79
N ALA A 21 -1.87 5.39 5.29
CA ALA A 21 -3.27 5.23 5.67
C ALA A 21 -3.80 3.84 5.26
N LEU A 22 -3.44 3.38 4.06
CA LEU A 22 -3.81 2.05 3.58
C LEU A 22 -3.22 0.96 4.49
N ARG A 23 -1.95 1.07 4.83
CA ARG A 23 -1.31 0.10 5.74
C ARG A 23 -2.01 0.04 7.08
N GLY A 24 -2.32 1.18 7.68
CA GLY A 24 -3.02 1.24 8.96
C GLY A 24 -4.41 0.62 8.88
N ALA A 25 -5.14 0.88 7.81
CA ALA A 25 -6.47 0.30 7.59
C ALA A 25 -6.39 -1.23 7.44
N LEU A 26 -5.41 -1.74 6.70
CA LEU A 26 -5.23 -3.18 6.52
C LEU A 26 -4.83 -3.86 7.83
N GLU A 27 -3.93 -3.26 8.59
CA GLU A 27 -3.50 -3.81 9.87
C GLU A 27 -4.64 -3.89 10.88
N ALA A 28 -5.64 -3.01 10.77
CA ALA A 28 -6.82 -3.01 11.63
C ALA A 28 -7.99 -3.83 11.08
N SER A 29 -7.89 -4.36 9.88
CA SER A 29 -8.99 -5.05 9.21
C SER A 29 -9.10 -6.51 9.63
N GLU A 30 -10.23 -6.90 10.19
CA GLU A 30 -10.53 -8.29 10.49
C GLU A 30 -10.66 -9.13 9.20
N PHE A 31 -11.23 -8.55 8.15
CA PHE A 31 -11.32 -9.19 6.84
C PHE A 31 -9.92 -9.53 6.32
N PHE A 32 -9.01 -8.58 6.35
CA PHE A 32 -7.65 -8.79 5.84
C PHE A 32 -6.91 -9.87 6.64
N ALA A 33 -7.12 -9.92 7.96
CA ALA A 33 -6.49 -10.92 8.82
C ALA A 33 -6.90 -12.36 8.49
N THR A 34 -8.03 -12.54 7.84
CA THR A 34 -8.59 -13.87 7.55
C THR A 34 -8.64 -14.19 6.05
N HIS A 35 -8.06 -13.34 5.20
CA HIS A 35 -8.09 -13.54 3.75
C HIS A 35 -6.69 -13.47 3.17
N GLU A 36 -6.36 -14.45 2.35
CA GLU A 36 -5.16 -14.48 1.52
C GLU A 36 -5.42 -13.63 0.28
N VAL A 37 -4.53 -12.66 0.02
CA VAL A 37 -4.67 -11.73 -1.09
C VAL A 37 -3.58 -12.01 -2.11
N VAL A 38 -3.97 -12.55 -3.27
CA VAL A 38 -3.04 -12.93 -4.34
C VAL A 38 -3.45 -12.21 -5.63
N GLY A 39 -2.47 -11.63 -6.29
CA GLY A 39 -2.70 -11.02 -7.61
C GLY A 39 -3.45 -9.70 -7.60
N SER A 40 -3.70 -9.10 -6.43
CA SER A 40 -4.24 -7.75 -6.38
C SER A 40 -3.17 -6.74 -6.78
N SER A 41 -3.62 -5.54 -7.13
CA SER A 41 -2.73 -4.46 -7.58
C SER A 41 -3.02 -3.17 -6.83
N LEU A 42 -2.05 -2.26 -6.85
CA LEU A 42 -2.25 -0.89 -6.43
C LEU A 42 -2.34 -0.01 -7.67
N LEU A 43 -3.40 0.77 -7.76
CA LEU A 43 -3.58 1.76 -8.83
C LEU A 43 -3.27 3.13 -8.24
N PHE A 44 -2.29 3.81 -8.84
CA PHE A 44 -1.92 5.18 -8.47
C PHE A 44 -2.61 6.15 -9.41
N VAL A 45 -3.29 7.14 -8.85
CA VAL A 45 -4.03 8.13 -9.62
C VAL A 45 -3.61 9.53 -9.19
N TYR A 46 -3.24 10.35 -10.14
CA TYR A 46 -2.93 11.76 -9.90
C TYR A 46 -3.29 12.58 -11.14
N ASP A 47 -3.55 13.86 -10.92
CA ASP A 47 -3.86 14.80 -11.98
C ASP A 47 -2.68 15.74 -12.18
N GLU A 48 -2.35 16.05 -13.43
CA GLU A 48 -1.28 16.99 -13.76
C GLU A 48 -1.68 18.45 -13.49
N ASP A 49 -2.98 18.73 -13.38
CA ASP A 49 -3.50 20.06 -13.12
C ASP A 49 -3.63 20.31 -11.61
N ASP A 50 -3.22 21.48 -11.15
CA ASP A 50 -3.27 21.87 -9.75
C ASP A 50 -4.68 21.89 -9.16
N GLY A 51 -5.70 22.07 -9.99
CA GLY A 51 -7.09 22.10 -9.56
C GLY A 51 -7.78 20.75 -9.54
N GLY A 52 -7.08 19.67 -9.89
CA GLY A 52 -7.63 18.33 -9.92
C GLY A 52 -7.73 17.67 -8.54
N PRO A 53 -8.27 16.45 -8.48
CA PRO A 53 -8.33 15.70 -7.22
C PRO A 53 -6.92 15.40 -6.70
N PRO A 54 -6.76 15.24 -5.37
CA PRO A 54 -5.45 14.93 -4.80
C PRO A 54 -4.95 13.57 -5.28
N PRO A 55 -3.62 13.40 -5.36
CA PRO A 55 -3.05 12.09 -5.68
C PRO A 55 -3.48 11.04 -4.67
N SER A 56 -3.78 9.84 -5.17
CA SER A 56 -4.25 8.75 -4.32
C SER A 56 -3.81 7.39 -4.89
N CYS A 57 -3.99 6.36 -4.10
CA CYS A 57 -3.85 4.99 -4.58
C CYS A 57 -4.99 4.13 -4.04
N TRP A 58 -5.28 3.08 -4.77
CA TRP A 58 -6.39 2.17 -4.48
C TRP A 58 -5.93 0.73 -4.65
N MET A 59 -6.37 -0.14 -3.75
CA MET A 59 -6.27 -1.58 -3.99
C MET A 59 -7.34 -1.98 -4.99
N ILE A 60 -6.96 -2.73 -6.00
CA ILE A 60 -7.87 -3.23 -7.02
C ILE A 60 -7.58 -4.70 -7.33
N ASP A 61 -8.55 -5.36 -8.00
CA ASP A 61 -8.41 -6.71 -8.52
C ASP A 61 -8.37 -7.78 -7.42
N PHE A 62 -9.52 -7.95 -6.76
CA PHE A 62 -9.66 -8.90 -5.65
C PHE A 62 -10.16 -10.28 -6.07
N ALA A 63 -10.17 -10.59 -7.36
CA ALA A 63 -10.77 -11.84 -7.86
C ALA A 63 -10.15 -13.11 -7.25
N LYS A 64 -8.90 -13.04 -6.81
CA LYS A 64 -8.18 -14.17 -6.21
C LYS A 64 -8.00 -14.03 -4.70
N THR A 65 -8.80 -13.19 -4.06
CA THR A 65 -8.81 -13.08 -2.60
C THR A 65 -9.64 -14.21 -2.02
N MET A 66 -9.05 -14.97 -1.10
CA MET A 66 -9.68 -16.17 -0.56
C MET A 66 -9.68 -16.17 0.96
N GLN A 67 -10.81 -16.53 1.54
CA GLN A 67 -10.91 -16.72 2.99
C GLN A 67 -10.08 -17.92 3.42
N VAL A 68 -9.32 -17.78 4.50
CA VAL A 68 -8.50 -18.84 5.07
C VAL A 68 -9.24 -19.46 6.25
N ASP A 69 -9.22 -20.81 6.32
CA ASP A 69 -9.83 -21.53 7.43
C ASP A 69 -9.13 -21.17 8.75
N ALA A 70 -9.92 -20.85 9.77
CA ALA A 70 -9.43 -20.54 11.10
C ALA A 70 -8.68 -21.72 11.74
N ALA A 71 -8.94 -22.96 11.31
CA ALA A 71 -8.19 -24.12 11.75
C ALA A 71 -6.75 -24.12 11.23
N ALA A 72 -6.53 -23.57 10.01
CA ALA A 72 -5.21 -23.44 9.42
C ALA A 72 -4.47 -22.20 9.93
N VAL A 73 -5.20 -21.09 10.12
CA VAL A 73 -4.66 -19.82 10.60
C VAL A 73 -5.55 -19.28 11.71
N PRO A 74 -5.29 -19.68 12.96
CA PRO A 74 -6.11 -19.22 14.08
C PRO A 74 -5.91 -17.73 14.38
N PRO A 75 -6.82 -17.10 15.15
CA PRO A 75 -6.62 -15.72 15.56
C PRO A 75 -5.24 -15.50 16.22
N PRO A 76 -4.58 -14.37 16.01
CA PRO A 76 -5.08 -13.15 15.37
C PRO A 76 -5.10 -13.16 13.85
N GLY A 77 -4.73 -14.23 13.18
CA GLY A 77 -4.83 -14.37 11.75
C GLY A 77 -3.49 -14.22 11.01
N LEU A 78 -3.59 -13.96 9.72
CA LEU A 78 -2.44 -13.77 8.84
C LEU A 78 -1.67 -12.50 9.19
N THR A 79 -0.34 -12.58 9.14
CA THR A 79 0.52 -11.41 9.34
C THR A 79 0.71 -10.61 8.05
N HIS A 80 0.58 -11.27 6.89
CA HIS A 80 0.89 -10.71 5.57
C HIS A 80 2.33 -10.19 5.45
N ARG A 81 3.18 -10.57 6.40
CA ARG A 81 4.61 -10.21 6.44
C ARG A 81 5.52 -11.43 6.60
N ALA A 82 5.01 -12.53 7.10
CA ALA A 82 5.79 -13.73 7.28
C ALA A 82 6.15 -14.35 5.92
N LYS A 83 7.28 -15.04 5.89
CA LYS A 83 7.71 -15.77 4.70
C LYS A 83 6.68 -16.85 4.38
N TRP A 84 6.33 -16.97 3.09
CA TRP A 84 5.45 -18.05 2.65
C TRP A 84 6.09 -19.41 2.90
N GLU A 85 5.32 -20.30 3.51
CA GLU A 85 5.66 -21.71 3.66
C GLU A 85 4.39 -22.51 3.33
N LEU A 86 4.56 -23.73 2.87
CA LEU A 86 3.42 -24.55 2.47
C LEU A 86 2.43 -24.67 3.62
N GLY A 87 1.19 -24.26 3.37
CA GLY A 87 0.07 -24.37 4.33
C GLY A 87 -0.10 -23.17 5.25
N ASN A 88 0.80 -22.18 5.26
CA ASN A 88 0.64 -21.02 6.14
C ASN A 88 -0.19 -19.89 5.55
N HIS A 89 -0.46 -19.91 4.25
CA HIS A 89 -1.27 -18.90 3.53
C HIS A 89 -0.74 -17.48 3.58
N GLU A 90 0.51 -17.26 4.00
CA GLU A 90 1.12 -15.94 4.03
C GLU A 90 1.41 -15.44 2.61
N ASP A 91 0.94 -14.24 2.30
CA ASP A 91 1.01 -13.68 0.94
C ASP A 91 2.05 -12.58 0.77
N GLY A 92 2.62 -12.08 1.88
CA GLY A 92 3.62 -11.04 1.83
C GLY A 92 3.12 -9.65 1.42
N TYR A 93 1.81 -9.45 1.37
CA TYR A 93 1.24 -8.19 0.89
C TYR A 93 1.74 -6.98 1.68
N LEU A 94 1.74 -7.07 3.02
CA LEU A 94 2.22 -5.96 3.86
C LEU A 94 3.73 -5.77 3.76
N SER A 95 4.51 -6.82 3.52
CA SER A 95 5.94 -6.66 3.25
C SER A 95 6.19 -5.84 1.99
N GLY A 96 5.43 -6.12 0.92
CA GLY A 96 5.50 -5.33 -0.30
C GLY A 96 5.06 -3.89 -0.08
N LEU A 97 3.99 -3.68 0.67
CA LEU A 97 3.49 -2.35 1.01
C LEU A 97 4.51 -1.57 1.86
N ASP A 98 5.14 -2.22 2.84
CA ASP A 98 6.21 -1.62 3.64
C ASP A 98 7.34 -1.11 2.74
N SER A 99 7.74 -1.91 1.75
CA SER A 99 8.80 -1.53 0.80
C SER A 99 8.39 -0.33 -0.05
N LEU A 100 7.14 -0.30 -0.52
CA LEU A 100 6.63 0.85 -1.29
C LEU A 100 6.59 2.12 -0.44
N ILE A 101 6.19 2.01 0.81
CA ILE A 101 6.16 3.14 1.74
C ILE A 101 7.57 3.71 1.90
N ASP A 102 8.57 2.86 2.06
CA ASP A 102 9.96 3.29 2.19
C ASP A 102 10.45 4.00 0.93
N VAL A 103 10.13 3.46 -0.25
CA VAL A 103 10.52 4.07 -1.54
C VAL A 103 9.87 5.44 -1.71
N TRP A 104 8.57 5.55 -1.47
CA TRP A 104 7.86 6.82 -1.61
C TRP A 104 8.28 7.84 -0.55
N GLY A 105 8.57 7.39 0.66
CA GLY A 105 9.09 8.25 1.72
C GLY A 105 10.46 8.83 1.38
N ALA A 106 11.35 8.02 0.83
CA ALA A 106 12.67 8.46 0.39
C ALA A 106 12.58 9.43 -0.79
N LEU A 107 11.70 9.14 -1.76
CA LEU A 107 11.47 10.03 -2.91
C LEU A 107 10.91 11.38 -2.47
N LYS A 108 9.91 11.36 -1.58
CA LYS A 108 9.33 12.57 -1.00
C LYS A 108 10.42 13.45 -0.38
N LEU A 109 11.26 12.86 0.48
CA LEU A 109 12.31 13.59 1.17
C LEU A 109 13.32 14.19 0.18
N GLN A 110 13.74 13.42 -0.82
CA GLN A 110 14.66 13.87 -1.83
C GLN A 110 14.09 15.07 -2.63
N LEU A 111 12.84 14.96 -3.05
CA LEU A 111 12.19 16.04 -3.81
C LEU A 111 11.97 17.29 -2.96
N GLU A 112 11.65 17.15 -1.69
CA GLU A 112 11.51 18.27 -0.77
C GLU A 112 12.84 18.99 -0.55
N MET A 113 13.94 18.24 -0.45
CA MET A 113 15.28 18.82 -0.31
C MET A 113 15.71 19.55 -1.58
N GLU A 114 15.43 18.99 -2.75
CA GLU A 114 15.78 19.60 -4.03
C GLU A 114 14.97 20.85 -4.35
N SER A 115 13.76 20.99 -3.78
CA SER A 115 12.86 22.11 -4.04
C SER A 115 13.16 23.35 -3.17
N LYS A 116 14.10 23.25 -2.22
CA LYS A 116 14.48 24.36 -1.34
C LYS A 116 15.54 25.27 -1.95
#